data_164508f652f877bd333d4393b7b137ae
#
_entry.id   164508f652f877bd333d4393b7b137ae
#
_cell.length_a   1.000
_cell.length_b   1.000
_cell.length_c   1.000
_cell.angle_alpha   90.00
_cell.angle_beta   90.00
_cell.angle_gamma   90.00
#
_symmetry.space_group_name_H-M   'P 1'
#
loop_
_entity.id
_entity.type
_entity.pdbx_description
1 polymer ?
#
loop_
_entity_poly.entity_id
_entity_poly.type
_entity_poly.pdbx_seq_one_letter_code
_entity_poly.pdbx_strand_id
1 'polypeptide(L)'
;VTVVIPTYNRADDLRRCLDSLALQTLDNFEVLVCDDGSTDHSASVADEFSGRLSLRFDTADNFGGPARPRNRGVSGARAPYIAFLDSDDWWTPAKLEKSVAALDAGADLVYHDLFIVRDTAQTVFSERIVSTEPKHPMFKALLCTGMSVPNSSVVVRRALIEQLGGITENRELISVEDYDTWVRISRLTERFVRLPECLGYYWLGGGNISAASPKQISRIRTLYAQYIDELPLADRRRAEGFLAYRSGRIAQMHGDVTGARRSLLRALVQPLDLSYRLKAAYFLARSILP
;
A
#
# COMPACT_ATOMS: atom_id res chain seq x y z
N VAL A 1 10.36 -5.54 -16.08
CA VAL A 1 9.34 -5.16 -15.08
C VAL A 1 8.36 -4.19 -15.73
N THR A 2 7.07 -4.29 -15.41
CA THR A 2 6.07 -3.27 -15.75
C THR A 2 5.74 -2.45 -14.50
N VAL A 3 5.96 -1.14 -14.55
CA VAL A 3 5.52 -0.20 -13.51
C VAL A 3 4.09 0.23 -13.82
N VAL A 4 3.17 0.02 -12.87
CA VAL A 4 1.75 0.37 -13.01
C VAL A 4 1.45 1.56 -12.10
N ILE A 5 1.01 2.66 -12.69
CA ILE A 5 0.75 3.93 -12.00
C ILE A 5 -0.73 4.30 -12.19
N PRO A 6 -1.59 4.10 -11.19
CA PRO A 6 -2.93 4.67 -11.22
C PRO A 6 -2.85 6.19 -11.00
N THR A 7 -3.58 6.99 -11.77
CA THR A 7 -3.63 8.44 -11.59
C THR A 7 -5.05 8.98 -11.77
N TYR A 8 -5.35 10.09 -11.08
CA TYR A 8 -6.58 10.85 -11.25
C TYR A 8 -6.39 12.29 -10.75
N ASN A 9 -6.39 13.27 -11.67
CA ASN A 9 -6.22 14.69 -11.37
C ASN A 9 -5.02 15.01 -10.48
N ARG A 10 -3.82 14.54 -10.88
CA ARG A 10 -2.56 14.67 -10.14
C ARG A 10 -1.36 14.95 -11.05
N ALA A 11 -1.51 15.87 -11.98
CA ALA A 11 -0.49 16.18 -13.00
C ALA A 11 0.90 16.48 -12.39
N ASP A 12 0.96 17.34 -11.36
CA ASP A 12 2.23 17.72 -10.72
C ASP A 12 2.88 16.56 -9.94
N ASP A 13 2.07 15.79 -9.23
CA ASP A 13 2.54 14.58 -8.53
C ASP A 13 3.04 13.54 -9.53
N LEU A 14 2.29 13.31 -10.62
CA LEU A 14 2.67 12.39 -11.68
C LEU A 14 4.00 12.79 -12.32
N ARG A 15 4.25 14.08 -12.52
CA ARG A 15 5.55 14.57 -13.02
C ARG A 15 6.69 14.14 -12.13
N ARG A 16 6.59 14.37 -10.81
CA ARG A 16 7.60 13.97 -9.83
C ARG A 16 7.79 12.44 -9.81
N CYS A 17 6.70 11.69 -9.89
CA CYS A 17 6.69 10.25 -9.99
C CYS A 17 7.50 9.78 -11.21
N LEU A 18 7.19 10.29 -12.40
CA LEU A 18 7.85 9.92 -13.67
C LEU A 18 9.31 10.37 -13.73
N ASP A 19 9.67 11.53 -13.17
CA ASP A 19 11.07 11.95 -13.05
C ASP A 19 11.89 10.94 -12.24
N SER A 20 11.33 10.37 -11.18
CA SER A 20 12.01 9.34 -10.39
C SER A 20 12.23 8.04 -11.15
N LEU A 21 11.34 7.71 -12.08
CA LEU A 21 11.48 6.54 -12.96
C LEU A 21 12.56 6.76 -14.02
N ALA A 22 12.69 7.96 -14.54
CA ALA A 22 13.75 8.31 -15.49
C ALA A 22 15.16 8.27 -14.88
N LEU A 23 15.26 8.16 -13.56
CA LEU A 23 16.52 8.03 -12.80
C LEU A 23 16.82 6.61 -12.32
N GLN A 24 15.99 5.61 -12.67
CA GLN A 24 16.23 4.23 -12.25
C GLN A 24 17.51 3.66 -12.88
N THR A 25 18.24 2.87 -12.09
CA THR A 25 19.47 2.17 -12.54
C THR A 25 19.17 0.94 -13.40
N LEU A 26 17.95 0.43 -13.35
CA LEU A 26 17.47 -0.63 -14.23
C LEU A 26 16.90 -0.01 -15.50
N ASP A 27 17.47 -0.33 -16.66
CA ASP A 27 17.04 0.25 -17.95
C ASP A 27 15.87 -0.51 -18.59
N ASN A 28 15.75 -1.81 -18.34
CA ASN A 28 14.75 -2.66 -19.02
C ASN A 28 13.45 -2.75 -18.23
N PHE A 29 12.63 -1.71 -18.32
CA PHE A 29 11.26 -1.69 -17.79
C PHE A 29 10.32 -0.86 -18.67
N GLU A 30 9.03 -1.12 -18.55
CA GLU A 30 7.97 -0.31 -19.17
C GLU A 30 7.11 0.36 -18.09
N VAL A 31 6.49 1.47 -18.44
CA VAL A 31 5.60 2.25 -17.56
C VAL A 31 4.20 2.28 -18.16
N LEU A 32 3.21 1.91 -17.38
CA LEU A 32 1.79 2.04 -17.70
C LEU A 32 1.16 3.04 -16.74
N VAL A 33 0.92 4.25 -17.23
CA VAL A 33 0.11 5.26 -16.53
C VAL A 33 -1.35 4.97 -16.84
N CYS A 34 -2.10 4.55 -15.83
CA CYS A 34 -3.50 4.16 -15.97
C CYS A 34 -4.38 5.24 -15.35
N ASP A 35 -4.89 6.11 -16.18
CA ASP A 35 -5.68 7.28 -15.82
C ASP A 35 -7.14 6.92 -15.56
N ASP A 36 -7.68 7.37 -14.44
CA ASP A 36 -9.08 7.16 -14.02
C ASP A 36 -10.00 8.32 -14.46
N GLY A 37 -9.79 8.87 -15.66
CA GLY A 37 -10.61 9.92 -16.25
C GLY A 37 -10.25 11.33 -15.76
N SER A 38 -8.96 11.67 -15.71
CA SER A 38 -8.49 13.00 -15.32
C SER A 38 -8.98 14.09 -16.28
N THR A 39 -9.20 15.27 -15.73
CA THR A 39 -9.57 16.48 -16.45
C THR A 39 -8.49 17.56 -16.38
N ASP A 40 -7.40 17.29 -15.69
CA ASP A 40 -6.21 18.15 -15.58
C ASP A 40 -5.18 17.85 -16.69
N HIS A 41 -3.94 18.28 -16.50
CA HIS A 41 -2.85 18.10 -17.47
C HIS A 41 -2.12 16.77 -17.38
N SER A 42 -2.68 15.74 -16.69
CA SER A 42 -2.01 14.43 -16.49
C SER A 42 -1.59 13.78 -17.81
N ALA A 43 -2.43 13.82 -18.83
CA ALA A 43 -2.08 13.25 -20.15
C ALA A 43 -0.88 13.98 -20.79
N SER A 44 -0.86 15.31 -20.75
CA SER A 44 0.24 16.14 -21.28
C SER A 44 1.55 15.85 -20.53
N VAL A 45 1.49 15.68 -19.20
CA VAL A 45 2.65 15.31 -18.39
C VAL A 45 3.19 13.94 -18.83
N ALA A 46 2.34 12.95 -19.02
CA ALA A 46 2.78 11.63 -19.48
C ALA A 46 3.47 11.70 -20.86
N ASP A 47 2.93 12.50 -21.78
CA ASP A 47 3.49 12.68 -23.13
C ASP A 47 4.91 13.28 -23.11
N GLU A 48 5.21 14.21 -22.20
CA GLU A 48 6.56 14.78 -22.03
C GLU A 48 7.63 13.73 -21.72
N PHE A 49 7.25 12.58 -21.15
CA PHE A 49 8.17 11.50 -20.80
C PHE A 49 8.27 10.40 -21.86
N SER A 50 7.50 10.46 -22.94
CA SER A 50 7.47 9.44 -24.00
C SER A 50 8.82 9.22 -24.70
N GLY A 51 9.68 10.26 -24.75
CA GLY A 51 11.05 10.17 -25.26
C GLY A 51 12.10 9.70 -24.24
N ARG A 52 11.75 9.64 -22.95
CA ARG A 52 12.67 9.27 -21.84
C ARG A 52 12.36 7.91 -21.23
N LEU A 53 11.12 7.46 -21.32
CA LEU A 53 10.60 6.22 -20.73
C LEU A 53 9.84 5.43 -21.79
N SER A 54 9.93 4.09 -21.72
CA SER A 54 9.01 3.21 -22.45
C SER A 54 7.62 3.29 -21.81
N LEU A 55 6.92 4.40 -22.07
CA LEU A 55 5.69 4.77 -21.38
C LEU A 55 4.47 4.61 -22.30
N ARG A 56 3.39 4.08 -21.75
CA ARG A 56 2.05 4.08 -22.34
C ARG A 56 1.07 4.76 -21.37
N PHE A 57 0.26 5.68 -21.89
CA PHE A 57 -0.83 6.31 -21.14
C PHE A 57 -2.15 5.68 -21.58
N ASP A 58 -2.91 5.14 -20.63
CA ASP A 58 -4.20 4.50 -20.82
C ASP A 58 -5.26 5.18 -19.97
N THR A 59 -6.30 5.73 -20.57
CA THR A 59 -7.38 6.45 -19.88
C THR A 59 -8.72 5.72 -20.04
N ALA A 60 -9.57 5.83 -19.02
CA ALA A 60 -10.95 5.34 -19.04
C ALA A 60 -11.83 6.19 -18.13
N ASP A 61 -13.14 5.95 -18.16
CA ASP A 61 -14.11 6.62 -17.30
C ASP A 61 -13.78 6.44 -15.82
N ASN A 62 -14.00 7.49 -15.04
CA ASN A 62 -13.70 7.51 -13.62
C ASN A 62 -14.45 6.41 -12.84
N PHE A 63 -13.68 5.53 -12.23
CA PHE A 63 -14.20 4.50 -11.33
C PHE A 63 -14.31 5.01 -9.89
N GLY A 64 -13.46 5.96 -9.51
CA GLY A 64 -13.41 6.54 -8.17
C GLY A 64 -12.53 5.79 -7.19
N GLY A 65 -11.53 5.03 -7.70
CA GLY A 65 -10.55 4.34 -6.88
C GLY A 65 -9.46 3.64 -7.70
N PRO A 66 -8.32 3.30 -7.09
CA PRO A 66 -7.14 2.88 -7.82
C PRO A 66 -7.16 1.41 -8.31
N ALA A 67 -8.12 0.59 -7.85
CA ALA A 67 -8.16 -0.84 -8.21
C ALA A 67 -8.34 -1.08 -9.71
N ARG A 68 -9.34 -0.43 -10.34
CA ARG A 68 -9.61 -0.60 -11.77
C ARG A 68 -8.47 -0.09 -12.65
N PRO A 69 -7.90 1.10 -12.45
CA PRO A 69 -6.70 1.53 -13.15
C PRO A 69 -5.54 0.55 -12.99
N ARG A 70 -5.28 0.03 -11.80
CA ARG A 70 -4.23 -0.97 -11.57
C ARG A 70 -4.51 -2.28 -12.32
N ASN A 71 -5.76 -2.76 -12.35
CA ASN A 71 -6.15 -3.96 -13.12
C ASN A 71 -5.93 -3.77 -14.62
N ARG A 72 -6.25 -2.59 -15.17
CA ARG A 72 -5.94 -2.27 -16.57
C ARG A 72 -4.43 -2.33 -16.82
N GLY A 73 -3.64 -1.76 -15.92
CA GLY A 73 -2.19 -1.81 -15.99
C GLY A 73 -1.64 -3.23 -15.92
N VAL A 74 -2.14 -4.07 -15.03
CA VAL A 74 -1.75 -5.50 -14.95
C VAL A 74 -2.10 -6.24 -16.23
N SER A 75 -3.31 -6.04 -16.76
CA SER A 75 -3.76 -6.66 -18.01
C SER A 75 -2.96 -6.20 -19.24
N GLY A 76 -2.54 -4.93 -19.27
CA GLY A 76 -1.71 -4.37 -20.34
C GLY A 76 -0.22 -4.66 -20.20
N ALA A 77 0.23 -5.23 -19.09
CA ALA A 77 1.63 -5.50 -18.81
C ALA A 77 2.21 -6.59 -19.70
N ARG A 78 3.46 -6.38 -20.17
CA ARG A 78 4.22 -7.34 -20.98
C ARG A 78 5.25 -8.12 -20.17
N ALA A 79 5.73 -7.54 -19.08
CA ALA A 79 6.77 -8.13 -18.24
C ALA A 79 6.20 -9.15 -17.23
N PRO A 80 7.04 -10.09 -16.76
CA PRO A 80 6.64 -11.09 -15.76
C PRO A 80 6.46 -10.52 -14.34
N TYR A 81 6.94 -9.31 -14.08
CA TYR A 81 6.87 -8.64 -12.79
C TYR A 81 6.09 -7.34 -12.88
N ILE A 82 5.22 -7.07 -11.90
CA ILE A 82 4.48 -5.83 -11.73
C ILE A 82 5.03 -5.06 -10.55
N ALA A 83 5.40 -3.81 -10.77
CA ALA A 83 5.74 -2.86 -9.72
C ALA A 83 4.60 -1.84 -9.58
N PHE A 84 3.99 -1.76 -8.40
CA PHE A 84 2.96 -0.76 -8.13
C PHE A 84 3.60 0.53 -7.62
N LEU A 85 3.16 1.66 -8.17
CA LEU A 85 3.59 2.99 -7.76
C LEU A 85 2.40 3.94 -7.83
N ASP A 86 2.00 4.50 -6.71
CA ASP A 86 0.94 5.51 -6.69
C ASP A 86 1.48 6.84 -7.25
N SER A 87 0.67 7.58 -7.99
CA SER A 87 1.11 8.76 -8.76
C SER A 87 1.62 9.92 -7.88
N ASP A 88 1.34 9.89 -6.57
CA ASP A 88 1.84 10.86 -5.59
C ASP A 88 3.15 10.42 -4.89
N ASP A 89 3.58 9.17 -5.06
CA ASP A 89 4.81 8.61 -4.52
C ASP A 89 5.96 8.62 -5.56
N TRP A 90 7.19 8.39 -5.13
CA TRP A 90 8.33 8.27 -6.04
C TRP A 90 9.45 7.40 -5.45
N TRP A 91 10.40 6.98 -6.28
CA TRP A 91 11.42 6.00 -5.89
C TRP A 91 12.85 6.54 -5.91
N THR A 92 13.73 5.88 -5.15
CA THR A 92 15.17 6.04 -5.26
C THR A 92 15.69 5.32 -6.52
N PRO A 93 16.84 5.70 -7.08
CA PRO A 93 17.33 5.14 -8.34
C PRO A 93 17.51 3.61 -8.36
N ALA A 94 17.90 2.99 -7.24
CA ALA A 94 18.20 1.56 -7.19
C ALA A 94 16.98 0.66 -6.88
N LYS A 95 15.75 1.22 -6.82
CA LYS A 95 14.57 0.48 -6.34
C LYS A 95 14.21 -0.69 -7.25
N LEU A 96 14.11 -0.48 -8.55
CA LEU A 96 13.72 -1.54 -9.47
C LEU A 96 14.79 -2.63 -9.57
N GLU A 97 16.05 -2.26 -9.68
CA GLU A 97 17.18 -3.19 -9.74
C GLU A 97 17.20 -4.14 -8.54
N LYS A 98 17.15 -3.61 -7.33
CA LYS A 98 17.15 -4.41 -6.09
C LYS A 98 15.92 -5.31 -5.97
N SER A 99 14.75 -4.81 -6.36
CA SER A 99 13.51 -5.58 -6.30
C SER A 99 13.52 -6.73 -7.30
N VAL A 100 13.99 -6.51 -8.53
CA VAL A 100 14.10 -7.54 -9.57
C VAL A 100 15.11 -8.60 -9.16
N ALA A 101 16.27 -8.20 -8.64
CA ALA A 101 17.28 -9.14 -8.15
C ALA A 101 16.72 -10.09 -7.08
N ALA A 102 15.90 -9.59 -6.15
CA ALA A 102 15.26 -10.44 -5.15
C ALA A 102 14.20 -11.39 -5.75
N LEU A 103 13.43 -10.95 -6.77
CA LEU A 103 12.47 -11.81 -7.48
C LEU A 103 13.18 -12.89 -8.28
N ASP A 104 14.29 -12.57 -8.92
CA ASP A 104 15.11 -13.52 -9.68
C ASP A 104 15.80 -14.54 -8.74
N ALA A 105 16.10 -14.12 -7.49
CA ALA A 105 16.60 -15.00 -6.44
C ALA A 105 15.52 -15.91 -5.82
N GLY A 106 14.27 -15.82 -6.28
CA GLY A 106 13.20 -16.76 -5.90
C GLY A 106 12.07 -16.16 -5.05
N ALA A 107 12.07 -14.86 -4.77
CA ALA A 107 10.93 -14.21 -4.17
C ALA A 107 9.72 -14.20 -5.12
N ASP A 108 8.52 -14.13 -4.57
CA ASP A 108 7.29 -13.96 -5.34
C ASP A 108 6.71 -12.55 -5.18
N LEU A 109 6.92 -11.94 -4.03
CA LEU A 109 6.58 -10.57 -3.73
C LEU A 109 7.70 -9.94 -2.92
N VAL A 110 8.16 -8.77 -3.36
CA VAL A 110 9.22 -7.97 -2.71
C VAL A 110 8.64 -6.63 -2.29
N TYR A 111 9.01 -6.15 -1.12
CA TYR A 111 8.61 -4.85 -0.60
C TYR A 111 9.71 -4.24 0.27
N HIS A 112 9.61 -2.95 0.55
CA HIS A 112 10.66 -2.20 1.24
C HIS A 112 10.09 -1.07 2.11
N ASP A 113 10.96 -0.37 2.85
CA ASP A 113 10.61 0.80 3.63
C ASP A 113 10.45 2.04 2.73
N LEU A 114 9.69 3.03 3.21
CA LEU A 114 9.48 4.30 2.51
C LEU A 114 9.78 5.47 3.44
N PHE A 115 10.46 6.49 2.93
CA PHE A 115 10.53 7.79 3.60
C PHE A 115 9.17 8.48 3.55
N ILE A 116 8.79 9.15 4.64
CA ILE A 116 7.58 9.99 4.68
C ILE A 116 7.96 11.41 4.26
N VAL A 117 7.22 11.96 3.31
CA VAL A 117 7.41 13.33 2.82
C VAL A 117 6.10 14.10 2.96
N ARG A 118 6.18 15.31 3.52
CA ARG A 118 5.03 16.19 3.80
C ARG A 118 5.09 17.52 3.05
N ASP A 119 6.26 17.85 2.53
CA ASP A 119 6.52 19.09 1.80
C ASP A 119 7.46 18.79 0.63
N THR A 120 7.16 19.32 -0.54
CA THR A 120 7.98 19.16 -1.76
C THR A 120 9.38 19.78 -1.62
N ALA A 121 9.55 20.76 -0.73
CA ALA A 121 10.85 21.35 -0.41
C ALA A 121 11.65 20.56 0.66
N GLN A 122 11.11 19.44 1.17
CA GLN A 122 11.77 18.64 2.18
C GLN A 122 13.05 17.99 1.62
N THR A 123 14.19 18.27 2.25
CA THR A 123 15.52 17.72 1.87
C THR A 123 16.07 16.74 2.90
N VAL A 124 15.50 16.69 4.11
CA VAL A 124 15.90 15.77 5.18
C VAL A 124 14.77 14.79 5.45
N PHE A 125 15.04 13.49 5.31
CA PHE A 125 14.06 12.41 5.43
C PHE A 125 14.34 11.59 6.70
N SER A 126 13.75 12.00 7.83
CA SER A 126 13.90 11.34 9.14
C SER A 126 12.73 10.41 9.47
N GLU A 127 11.52 10.72 8.99
CA GLU A 127 10.36 9.88 9.20
C GLU A 127 10.25 8.81 8.10
N ARG A 128 9.82 7.61 8.48
CA ARG A 128 9.66 6.50 7.54
C ARG A 128 8.52 5.57 7.92
N ILE A 129 7.95 4.96 6.91
CA ILE A 129 7.15 3.75 7.05
C ILE A 129 8.14 2.59 7.07
N VAL A 130 8.30 1.97 8.24
CA VAL A 130 9.10 0.75 8.38
C VAL A 130 8.18 -0.43 8.10
N SER A 131 8.44 -1.12 7.00
CA SER A 131 7.76 -2.36 6.68
C SER A 131 8.18 -3.47 7.65
N THR A 132 7.33 -4.46 7.81
CA THR A 132 7.56 -5.52 8.81
C THR A 132 8.23 -6.72 8.14
N GLU A 133 9.20 -7.34 8.82
CA GLU A 133 9.77 -8.62 8.38
C GLU A 133 8.66 -9.67 8.19
N PRO A 134 8.76 -10.51 7.13
CA PRO A 134 7.80 -11.58 6.91
C PRO A 134 7.74 -12.52 8.12
N LYS A 135 6.52 -12.86 8.54
CA LYS A 135 6.27 -13.85 9.59
C LYS A 135 5.36 -14.93 9.01
N HIS A 136 5.70 -16.18 9.24
CA HIS A 136 4.94 -17.30 8.70
C HIS A 136 3.97 -17.90 9.74
N PRO A 137 2.80 -18.39 9.33
CA PRO A 137 2.23 -18.27 7.97
C PRO A 137 1.87 -16.81 7.64
N MET A 138 2.15 -16.39 6.40
CA MET A 138 1.94 -15.01 5.94
C MET A 138 0.50 -14.54 6.08
N PHE A 139 -0.47 -15.39 5.74
CA PHE A 139 -1.91 -15.09 5.88
C PHE A 139 -2.26 -14.66 7.33
N LYS A 140 -1.78 -15.42 8.31
CA LYS A 140 -1.96 -15.09 9.72
C LYS A 140 -1.21 -13.81 10.10
N ALA A 141 0.01 -13.65 9.63
CA ALA A 141 0.83 -12.48 9.95
C ALA A 141 0.19 -11.17 9.49
N LEU A 142 -0.32 -11.13 8.27
CA LEU A 142 -1.03 -9.96 7.75
C LEU A 142 -2.24 -9.58 8.61
N LEU A 143 -3.03 -10.52 9.07
CA LEU A 143 -4.25 -10.25 9.83
C LEU A 143 -4.01 -10.03 11.34
N CYS A 144 -2.99 -10.66 11.93
CA CYS A 144 -2.84 -10.72 13.40
C CYS A 144 -1.70 -9.87 13.97
N THR A 145 -0.67 -9.53 13.16
CA THR A 145 0.57 -8.94 13.71
C THR A 145 0.83 -7.51 13.27
N GLY A 146 -0.08 -6.90 12.50
CA GLY A 146 0.10 -5.55 11.99
C GLY A 146 1.19 -5.42 10.94
N MET A 147 1.43 -6.50 10.23
CA MET A 147 2.39 -6.49 9.14
C MET A 147 2.05 -5.39 8.13
N SER A 148 3.04 -4.56 7.82
CA SER A 148 2.92 -3.46 6.87
C SER A 148 3.62 -3.81 5.56
N VAL A 149 2.87 -3.76 4.46
CA VAL A 149 3.35 -3.94 3.09
C VAL A 149 2.83 -2.76 2.27
N PRO A 150 3.56 -1.63 2.23
CA PRO A 150 3.11 -0.43 1.53
C PRO A 150 3.02 -0.66 0.02
N ASN A 151 1.91 -0.26 -0.61
CA ASN A 151 1.65 -0.52 -2.03
C ASN A 151 2.78 -0.03 -2.95
N SER A 152 3.20 1.21 -2.82
CA SER A 152 4.26 1.81 -3.65
C SER A 152 5.66 1.21 -3.41
N SER A 153 5.80 0.27 -2.48
CA SER A 153 7.03 -0.50 -2.30
C SER A 153 7.06 -1.83 -3.05
N VAL A 154 5.88 -2.34 -3.45
CA VAL A 154 5.72 -3.72 -3.91
C VAL A 154 6.17 -3.91 -5.35
N VAL A 155 6.92 -5.01 -5.57
CA VAL A 155 7.07 -5.67 -6.86
C VAL A 155 6.70 -7.14 -6.70
N VAL A 156 5.86 -7.64 -7.60
CA VAL A 156 5.24 -8.97 -7.48
C VAL A 156 5.22 -9.70 -8.82
N ARG A 157 5.24 -11.03 -8.80
CA ARG A 157 5.04 -11.84 -10.02
C ARG A 157 3.64 -11.61 -10.58
N ARG A 158 3.55 -11.16 -11.83
CA ARG A 158 2.29 -10.90 -12.53
C ARG A 158 1.33 -12.08 -12.45
N ALA A 159 1.83 -13.29 -12.65
CA ALA A 159 1.03 -14.51 -12.61
C ALA A 159 0.24 -14.70 -11.31
N LEU A 160 0.72 -14.19 -10.16
CA LEU A 160 -0.03 -14.26 -8.91
C LEU A 160 -1.25 -13.33 -8.92
N ILE A 161 -1.12 -12.12 -9.46
CA ILE A 161 -2.25 -11.20 -9.60
C ILE A 161 -3.28 -11.78 -10.58
N GLU A 162 -2.82 -12.34 -11.70
CA GLU A 162 -3.69 -12.99 -12.70
C GLU A 162 -4.43 -14.20 -12.11
N GLN A 163 -3.75 -15.04 -11.31
CA GLN A 163 -4.35 -16.19 -10.63
C GLN A 163 -5.45 -15.79 -9.65
N LEU A 164 -5.32 -14.60 -9.02
CA LEU A 164 -6.37 -14.03 -8.15
C LEU A 164 -7.58 -13.50 -8.93
N GLY A 165 -7.50 -13.37 -10.26
CA GLY A 165 -8.48 -12.65 -11.06
C GLY A 165 -8.37 -11.12 -10.92
N GLY A 166 -7.20 -10.61 -10.51
CA GLY A 166 -6.93 -9.20 -10.32
C GLY A 166 -7.13 -8.67 -8.88
N ILE A 167 -6.96 -7.37 -8.74
CA ILE A 167 -7.22 -6.57 -7.53
C ILE A 167 -8.72 -6.39 -7.40
N THR A 168 -9.27 -6.49 -6.21
CA THR A 168 -10.71 -6.32 -5.98
C THR A 168 -11.20 -4.91 -6.35
N GLU A 169 -12.25 -4.84 -7.16
CA GLU A 169 -12.92 -3.57 -7.50
C GLU A 169 -14.11 -3.27 -6.58
N ASN A 170 -14.24 -4.00 -5.47
CA ASN A 170 -15.28 -3.72 -4.48
C ASN A 170 -15.08 -2.33 -3.88
N ARG A 171 -16.05 -1.44 -4.08
CA ARG A 171 -16.01 -0.05 -3.61
C ARG A 171 -15.94 0.09 -2.09
N GLU A 172 -16.36 -0.93 -1.35
CA GLU A 172 -16.23 -0.97 0.11
C GLU A 172 -14.79 -1.23 0.59
N LEU A 173 -13.89 -1.63 -0.31
CA LEU A 173 -12.48 -1.87 -0.03
C LEU A 173 -11.55 -0.80 -0.61
N ILE A 174 -12.05 0.27 -1.22
CA ILE A 174 -11.20 1.39 -1.71
C ILE A 174 -10.27 1.87 -0.59
N SER A 175 -9.00 2.03 -0.87
CA SER A 175 -7.88 2.35 0.04
C SER A 175 -7.41 1.22 0.98
N VAL A 176 -7.93 0.01 0.80
CA VAL A 176 -7.44 -1.22 1.43
C VAL A 176 -7.44 -2.39 0.43
N GLU A 177 -7.71 -2.12 -0.85
CA GLU A 177 -7.73 -3.10 -1.94
C GLU A 177 -6.35 -3.71 -2.19
N ASP A 178 -5.29 -2.96 -1.95
CA ASP A 178 -3.90 -3.41 -1.97
C ASP A 178 -3.65 -4.43 -0.85
N TYR A 179 -4.08 -4.10 0.36
CA TYR A 179 -3.93 -5.01 1.49
C TYR A 179 -4.78 -6.28 1.32
N ASP A 180 -5.99 -6.19 0.77
CA ASP A 180 -6.79 -7.34 0.34
C ASP A 180 -6.00 -8.23 -0.63
N THR A 181 -5.34 -7.61 -1.59
CA THR A 181 -4.54 -8.32 -2.58
C THR A 181 -3.38 -9.08 -1.92
N TRP A 182 -2.66 -8.47 -0.96
CA TRP A 182 -1.58 -9.15 -0.24
C TRP A 182 -2.08 -10.30 0.62
N VAL A 183 -3.23 -10.15 1.27
CA VAL A 183 -3.89 -11.23 2.02
C VAL A 183 -4.26 -12.39 1.08
N ARG A 184 -4.78 -12.12 -0.10
CA ARG A 184 -5.12 -13.14 -1.10
C ARG A 184 -3.87 -13.82 -1.67
N ILE A 185 -2.80 -13.09 -1.97
CA ILE A 185 -1.52 -13.63 -2.44
C ILE A 185 -0.89 -14.54 -1.37
N SER A 186 -1.00 -14.20 -0.09
CA SER A 186 -0.43 -15.00 0.99
C SER A 186 -1.02 -16.41 1.13
N ARG A 187 -2.14 -16.70 0.43
CA ARG A 187 -2.69 -18.05 0.31
C ARG A 187 -2.09 -18.85 -0.84
N LEU A 188 -1.41 -18.17 -1.77
CA LEU A 188 -0.77 -18.78 -2.93
C LEU A 188 0.72 -19.03 -2.70
N THR A 189 1.36 -18.18 -1.89
CA THR A 189 2.80 -18.26 -1.63
C THR A 189 3.18 -17.67 -0.29
N GLU A 190 4.25 -18.22 0.29
CA GLU A 190 4.91 -17.72 1.50
C GLU A 190 6.19 -16.91 1.18
N ARG A 191 6.58 -16.77 -0.11
CA ARG A 191 7.86 -16.18 -0.54
C ARG A 191 7.77 -14.65 -0.68
N PHE A 192 7.42 -14.00 0.43
CA PHE A 192 7.49 -12.56 0.61
C PHE A 192 8.89 -12.18 1.11
N VAL A 193 9.52 -11.22 0.48
CA VAL A 193 10.87 -10.76 0.86
C VAL A 193 10.83 -9.26 1.14
N ARG A 194 11.30 -8.86 2.32
CA ARG A 194 11.52 -7.48 2.67
C ARG A 194 12.96 -7.06 2.32
N LEU A 195 13.11 -5.94 1.64
CA LEU A 195 14.37 -5.23 1.54
C LEU A 195 14.43 -4.20 2.68
N PRO A 196 15.37 -4.32 3.64
CA PRO A 196 15.42 -3.47 4.84
C PRO A 196 16.00 -2.08 4.56
N GLU A 197 15.60 -1.47 3.46
CA GLU A 197 16.08 -0.18 2.97
C GLU A 197 14.89 0.72 2.59
N CYS A 198 15.04 2.03 2.75
CA CYS A 198 14.10 2.99 2.19
C CYS A 198 14.42 3.21 0.70
N LEU A 199 13.66 2.56 -0.18
CA LEU A 199 13.86 2.63 -1.63
C LEU A 199 12.82 3.53 -2.33
N GLY A 200 12.06 4.30 -1.58
CA GLY A 200 11.09 5.24 -2.12
C GLY A 200 10.57 6.21 -1.06
N TYR A 201 9.67 7.08 -1.50
CA TYR A 201 9.11 8.17 -0.75
C TYR A 201 7.58 8.10 -0.81
N TYR A 202 6.95 8.19 0.34
CA TYR A 202 5.51 8.20 0.54
C TYR A 202 5.03 9.63 0.82
N TRP A 203 4.13 10.13 -0.04
CA TRP A 203 3.60 11.48 0.07
C TRP A 203 2.46 11.58 1.09
N LEU A 204 2.61 12.49 2.05
CA LEU A 204 1.57 12.87 3.02
C LEU A 204 1.20 14.36 2.96
N GLY A 205 1.48 15.05 1.86
CA GLY A 205 1.19 16.47 1.67
C GLY A 205 -0.26 16.82 1.38
N GLY A 206 -1.15 15.84 1.36
CA GLY A 206 -2.60 16.02 1.18
C GLY A 206 -3.20 15.20 0.05
N GLY A 207 -4.54 15.07 0.06
CA GLY A 207 -5.28 14.34 -0.97
C GLY A 207 -5.23 12.81 -0.88
N ASN A 208 -4.67 12.24 0.19
CA ASN A 208 -4.56 10.78 0.36
C ASN A 208 -5.94 10.15 0.62
N ILE A 209 -6.33 9.18 -0.20
CA ILE A 209 -7.59 8.41 -0.07
C ILE A 209 -7.60 7.58 1.22
N SER A 210 -6.42 7.22 1.72
CA SER A 210 -6.21 6.45 2.95
C SER A 210 -6.23 7.31 4.23
N ALA A 211 -6.55 8.60 4.15
CA ALA A 211 -6.61 9.50 5.30
C ALA A 211 -7.53 8.97 6.42
N ALA A 212 -7.16 9.25 7.68
CA ALA A 212 -7.90 8.80 8.85
C ALA A 212 -9.34 9.33 8.81
N SER A 213 -10.31 8.42 8.82
CA SER A 213 -11.75 8.75 8.74
C SER A 213 -12.61 7.60 9.26
N PRO A 214 -13.88 7.84 9.63
CA PRO A 214 -14.82 6.75 9.94
C PRO A 214 -14.98 5.76 8.77
N LYS A 215 -14.92 6.25 7.53
CA LYS A 215 -15.00 5.43 6.32
C LYS A 215 -13.81 4.46 6.23
N GLN A 216 -12.63 4.91 6.60
CA GLN A 216 -11.44 4.04 6.64
C GLN A 216 -11.57 2.93 7.68
N ILE A 217 -12.16 3.21 8.85
CA ILE A 217 -12.46 2.19 9.86
C ILE A 217 -13.45 1.15 9.30
N SER A 218 -14.51 1.58 8.61
CA SER A 218 -15.48 0.68 7.98
C SER A 218 -14.82 -0.25 6.96
N ARG A 219 -13.99 0.31 6.07
CA ARG A 219 -13.28 -0.44 5.02
C ARG A 219 -12.37 -1.53 5.59
N ILE A 220 -11.60 -1.20 6.64
CA ILE A 220 -10.76 -2.19 7.31
C ILE A 220 -11.61 -3.28 7.97
N ARG A 221 -12.74 -2.94 8.57
CA ARG A 221 -13.66 -3.93 9.15
C ARG A 221 -14.25 -4.85 8.08
N THR A 222 -14.67 -4.29 6.94
CA THR A 222 -15.16 -5.08 5.79
C THR A 222 -14.08 -6.05 5.30
N LEU A 223 -12.83 -5.59 5.17
CA LEU A 223 -11.71 -6.45 4.80
C LEU A 223 -11.52 -7.60 5.80
N TYR A 224 -11.46 -7.30 7.10
CA TYR A 224 -11.27 -8.34 8.13
C TYR A 224 -12.43 -9.34 8.16
N ALA A 225 -13.66 -8.89 7.98
CA ALA A 225 -14.85 -9.76 7.97
C ALA A 225 -14.81 -10.82 6.87
N GLN A 226 -14.09 -10.58 5.77
CA GLN A 226 -13.93 -11.57 4.68
C GLN A 226 -13.01 -12.73 5.07
N TYR A 227 -12.09 -12.54 5.99
CA TYR A 227 -10.99 -13.49 6.24
C TYR A 227 -10.92 -14.04 7.65
N ILE A 228 -11.53 -13.35 8.62
CA ILE A 228 -11.32 -13.65 10.04
C ILE A 228 -11.82 -15.05 10.40
N ASP A 229 -12.87 -15.54 9.75
CA ASP A 229 -13.45 -16.85 10.00
C ASP A 229 -12.61 -18.02 9.47
N GLU A 230 -11.63 -17.76 8.64
CA GLU A 230 -10.67 -18.76 8.18
C GLU A 230 -9.53 -19.01 9.18
N LEU A 231 -9.36 -18.11 10.15
CA LEU A 231 -8.35 -18.25 11.18
C LEU A 231 -8.79 -19.21 12.29
N PRO A 232 -7.88 -19.99 12.92
CA PRO A 232 -8.15 -20.70 14.17
C PRO A 232 -8.64 -19.74 15.27
N LEU A 233 -9.49 -20.20 16.19
CA LEU A 233 -10.13 -19.35 17.19
C LEU A 233 -9.18 -18.45 17.99
N ALA A 234 -8.00 -18.97 18.38
CA ALA A 234 -6.98 -18.18 19.07
C ALA A 234 -6.44 -17.02 18.23
N ASP A 235 -6.28 -17.25 16.93
CA ASP A 235 -5.79 -16.25 15.97
C ASP A 235 -6.87 -15.26 15.58
N ARG A 236 -8.16 -15.67 15.51
CA ARG A 236 -9.30 -14.75 15.35
C ARG A 236 -9.29 -13.67 16.43
N ARG A 237 -9.13 -14.06 17.70
CA ARG A 237 -9.05 -13.11 18.82
C ARG A 237 -7.88 -12.15 18.70
N ARG A 238 -6.74 -12.60 18.16
CA ARG A 238 -5.59 -11.72 17.88
C ARG A 238 -5.91 -10.75 16.75
N ALA A 239 -6.51 -11.22 15.65
CA ALA A 239 -6.93 -10.38 14.53
C ALA A 239 -7.97 -9.34 14.97
N GLU A 240 -8.96 -9.72 15.79
CA GLU A 240 -9.93 -8.78 16.39
C GLU A 240 -9.26 -7.73 17.27
N GLY A 241 -8.29 -8.16 18.08
CA GLY A 241 -7.51 -7.24 18.91
C GLY A 241 -6.72 -6.24 18.08
N PHE A 242 -6.08 -6.70 17.03
CA PHE A 242 -5.34 -5.82 16.12
C PHE A 242 -6.27 -4.90 15.32
N LEU A 243 -7.40 -5.40 14.81
CA LEU A 243 -8.44 -4.59 14.18
C LEU A 243 -8.96 -3.50 15.11
N ALA A 244 -9.19 -3.85 16.39
CA ALA A 244 -9.63 -2.89 17.40
C ALA A 244 -8.54 -1.83 17.66
N TYR A 245 -7.27 -2.22 17.75
CA TYR A 245 -6.15 -1.28 17.87
C TYR A 245 -6.08 -0.32 16.66
N ARG A 246 -6.11 -0.83 15.44
CA ARG A 246 -6.10 0.01 14.22
C ARG A 246 -7.29 0.96 14.18
N SER A 247 -8.49 0.47 14.47
CA SER A 247 -9.70 1.31 14.53
C SER A 247 -9.57 2.44 15.55
N GLY A 248 -9.02 2.14 16.73
CA GLY A 248 -8.78 3.13 17.77
C GLY A 248 -7.75 4.20 17.37
N ARG A 249 -6.68 3.79 16.67
CA ARG A 249 -5.68 4.73 16.16
C ARG A 249 -6.25 5.65 15.06
N ILE A 250 -7.03 5.11 14.14
CA ILE A 250 -7.67 5.90 13.09
C ILE A 250 -8.69 6.88 13.71
N ALA A 251 -9.52 6.43 14.66
CA ALA A 251 -10.46 7.28 15.36
C ALA A 251 -9.75 8.43 16.09
N GLN A 252 -8.64 8.16 16.76
CA GLN A 252 -7.83 9.17 17.45
C GLN A 252 -7.23 10.20 16.45
N MET A 253 -6.69 9.74 15.33
CA MET A 253 -6.14 10.64 14.29
C MET A 253 -7.22 11.49 13.63
N HIS A 254 -8.46 11.00 13.58
CA HIS A 254 -9.62 11.73 13.07
C HIS A 254 -10.25 12.67 14.12
N GLY A 255 -9.83 12.63 15.39
CA GLY A 255 -10.39 13.43 16.46
C GLY A 255 -11.58 12.80 17.20
N ASP A 256 -12.01 11.58 16.84
CA ASP A 256 -13.07 10.85 17.59
C ASP A 256 -12.47 10.21 18.85
N VAL A 257 -12.39 11.01 19.92
CA VAL A 257 -11.84 10.57 21.22
C VAL A 257 -12.65 9.42 21.82
N THR A 258 -13.96 9.46 21.72
CA THR A 258 -14.86 8.44 22.30
C THR A 258 -14.72 7.10 21.57
N GLY A 259 -14.75 7.11 20.25
CA GLY A 259 -14.50 5.92 19.41
C GLY A 259 -13.11 5.35 19.62
N ALA A 260 -12.10 6.23 19.74
CA ALA A 260 -10.72 5.83 20.02
C ALA A 260 -10.62 5.09 21.36
N ARG A 261 -11.12 5.65 22.45
CA ARG A 261 -11.13 5.03 23.79
C ARG A 261 -11.82 3.67 23.78
N ARG A 262 -13.03 3.59 23.22
CA ARG A 262 -13.78 2.33 23.11
C ARG A 262 -12.99 1.26 22.37
N SER A 263 -12.39 1.62 21.25
CA SER A 263 -11.64 0.67 20.41
C SER A 263 -10.32 0.24 21.04
N LEU A 264 -9.58 1.17 21.69
CA LEU A 264 -8.32 0.84 22.38
C LEU A 264 -8.56 -0.02 23.63
N LEU A 265 -9.62 0.23 24.41
CA LEU A 265 -10.03 -0.64 25.50
C LEU A 265 -10.36 -2.05 25.02
N ARG A 266 -11.14 -2.17 23.91
CA ARG A 266 -11.41 -3.47 23.30
C ARG A 266 -10.13 -4.17 22.86
N ALA A 267 -9.15 -3.46 22.34
CA ALA A 267 -7.86 -4.01 21.95
C ALA A 267 -7.09 -4.58 23.13
N LEU A 268 -7.11 -3.92 24.30
CA LEU A 268 -6.36 -4.35 25.49
C LEU A 268 -6.88 -5.65 26.12
N VAL A 269 -8.17 -5.97 25.95
CA VAL A 269 -8.77 -7.22 26.47
C VAL A 269 -8.59 -8.40 25.51
N GLN A 270 -8.05 -8.19 24.33
CA GLN A 270 -7.74 -9.24 23.35
C GLN A 270 -6.25 -9.65 23.43
N PRO A 271 -5.89 -10.87 22.96
CA PRO A 271 -4.51 -11.36 22.98
C PRO A 271 -3.64 -10.69 21.91
N LEU A 272 -3.26 -9.43 22.14
CA LEU A 272 -2.31 -8.69 21.30
C LEU A 272 -0.86 -9.03 21.65
N ASP A 273 0.03 -8.90 20.66
CA ASP A 273 1.48 -8.86 20.91
C ASP A 273 1.82 -7.74 21.91
N LEU A 274 2.82 -7.98 22.78
CA LEU A 274 3.17 -7.06 23.86
C LEU A 274 3.41 -5.63 23.36
N SER A 275 4.07 -5.47 22.21
CA SER A 275 4.35 -4.16 21.61
C SER A 275 3.06 -3.39 21.27
N TYR A 276 2.05 -4.07 20.73
CA TYR A 276 0.76 -3.44 20.43
C TYR A 276 -0.09 -3.21 21.67
N ARG A 277 0.02 -4.08 22.69
CA ARG A 277 -0.63 -3.88 23.98
C ARG A 277 -0.09 -2.62 24.67
N LEU A 278 1.23 -2.43 24.69
CA LEU A 278 1.87 -1.23 25.24
C LEU A 278 1.48 0.03 24.46
N LYS A 279 1.49 -0.03 23.13
CA LYS A 279 1.02 1.06 22.27
C LYS A 279 -0.46 1.40 22.53
N ALA A 280 -1.33 0.41 22.66
CA ALA A 280 -2.76 0.62 22.93
C ALA A 280 -2.96 1.32 24.29
N ALA A 281 -2.25 0.87 25.33
CA ALA A 281 -2.28 1.50 26.65
C ALA A 281 -1.78 2.95 26.62
N TYR A 282 -0.65 3.20 25.95
CA TYR A 282 -0.10 4.55 25.79
C TYR A 282 -1.08 5.49 25.09
N PHE A 283 -1.65 5.08 23.94
CA PHE A 283 -2.58 5.92 23.21
C PHE A 283 -3.92 6.10 23.92
N LEU A 284 -4.37 5.11 24.70
CA LEU A 284 -5.53 5.25 25.57
C LEU A 284 -5.27 6.31 26.66
N ALA A 285 -4.14 6.25 27.35
CA ALA A 285 -3.75 7.22 28.37
C ALA A 285 -3.69 8.64 27.76
N ARG A 286 -3.06 8.82 26.60
CA ARG A 286 -3.04 10.12 25.90
C ARG A 286 -4.41 10.64 25.49
N SER A 287 -5.41 9.78 25.34
CA SER A 287 -6.77 10.20 25.01
C SER A 287 -7.57 10.66 26.26
N ILE A 288 -7.05 10.42 27.46
CA ILE A 288 -7.70 10.75 28.74
C ILE A 288 -7.12 12.05 29.33
N LEU A 289 -5.84 12.29 29.07
CA LEU A 289 -5.17 13.53 29.48
C LEU A 289 -5.59 14.70 28.58
N PRO A 290 -5.80 15.89 29.12
CA PRO A 290 -6.20 17.08 28.38
C PRO A 290 -5.13 17.54 27.39
#